data_8c67c918d57ac61e80628561bed0e185
#
_entry.id   8c67c918d57ac61e80628561bed0e185
#
_cell.length_a   1.000
_cell.length_b   1.000
_cell.length_c   1.000
_cell.angle_alpha   90.00
_cell.angle_beta   90.00
_cell.angle_gamma   90.00
#
_symmetry.space_group_name_H-M   'P 1'
#
loop_
_entity.id
_entity.type
_entity.pdbx_description
1 polymer ?
#
loop_
_entity_poly.entity_id
_entity_poly.type
_entity_poly.pdbx_seq_one_letter_code
_entity_poly.pdbx_strand_id
1 'polypeptide(L)'
;MAMSTKEPEKPNEDWLTTYADAITLLMAFFVMLVSFSKIDIPLYEKVAAGIKNELGKGTKDFESLTTRLKVDMENIVFSMQADEAVEVAEDDMGIVIELDSSAFFFPGTAQLRDEAYPVLQNMATTAMAPKYEPFFVEIEGHTDDDPISTVQFPSNWELSAGRASTVVRYFSEQGIAPYKMKAVGYAETQPKYPNR
;
A
#
# COMPACT_ATOMS: atom_id res chain seq x y z
N MET A 1 -37.70 -42.76 65.03
CA MET A 1 -36.81 -43.23 63.97
C MET A 1 -36.89 -42.18 62.83
N ALA A 2 -35.98 -41.22 62.84
CA ALA A 2 -36.00 -40.13 61.86
C ALA A 2 -35.14 -40.55 60.63
N MET A 3 -35.76 -40.68 59.49
CA MET A 3 -35.05 -40.88 58.19
C MET A 3 -34.33 -39.59 57.78
N SER A 4 -33.01 -39.62 57.83
CA SER A 4 -32.18 -38.58 57.25
C SER A 4 -32.25 -38.68 55.72
N THR A 5 -32.94 -37.76 55.08
CA THR A 5 -32.90 -37.56 53.67
C THR A 5 -31.56 -36.90 53.26
N LYS A 6 -30.66 -37.70 52.70
CA LYS A 6 -29.42 -37.23 52.12
C LYS A 6 -29.76 -36.36 50.89
N GLU A 7 -29.46 -35.05 50.95
CA GLU A 7 -29.57 -34.19 49.75
C GLU A 7 -28.70 -34.74 48.62
N PRO A 8 -29.16 -34.70 47.36
CA PRO A 8 -28.34 -35.13 46.22
C PRO A 8 -27.11 -34.21 46.11
N GLU A 9 -25.93 -34.82 46.05
CA GLU A 9 -24.67 -34.09 45.76
C GLU A 9 -24.81 -33.36 44.46
N LYS A 10 -24.62 -32.04 44.47
CA LYS A 10 -24.57 -31.22 43.25
C LYS A 10 -23.42 -31.72 42.38
N PRO A 11 -23.63 -31.92 41.07
CA PRO A 11 -22.54 -32.30 40.17
C PRO A 11 -21.40 -31.29 40.30
N ASN A 12 -20.16 -31.78 40.40
CA ASN A 12 -18.99 -30.95 40.44
C ASN A 12 -18.78 -30.30 39.07
N GLU A 13 -19.11 -29.01 38.95
CA GLU A 13 -19.00 -28.22 37.73
C GLU A 13 -17.70 -27.39 37.65
N ASP A 14 -16.75 -27.64 38.59
CA ASP A 14 -15.48 -26.89 38.66
C ASP A 14 -14.66 -26.97 37.39
N TRP A 15 -14.78 -28.05 36.60
CA TRP A 15 -14.13 -28.21 35.32
C TRP A 15 -14.66 -27.23 34.24
N LEU A 16 -15.92 -26.78 34.35
CA LEU A 16 -16.52 -25.80 33.44
C LEU A 16 -15.81 -24.45 33.53
N THR A 17 -15.37 -24.06 34.70
CA THR A 17 -14.64 -22.80 34.92
C THR A 17 -13.27 -22.86 34.23
N THR A 18 -12.53 -23.97 34.39
CA THR A 18 -11.23 -24.14 33.71
C THR A 18 -11.37 -24.28 32.22
N TYR A 19 -12.44 -24.89 31.72
CA TYR A 19 -12.76 -25.01 30.32
C TYR A 19 -13.12 -23.64 29.72
N ALA A 20 -13.95 -22.84 30.40
CA ALA A 20 -14.30 -21.48 29.96
C ALA A 20 -13.07 -20.56 29.92
N ASP A 21 -12.17 -20.66 30.93
CA ASP A 21 -10.91 -19.90 30.92
C ASP A 21 -10.01 -20.29 29.74
N ALA A 22 -9.84 -21.58 29.47
CA ALA A 22 -9.08 -22.06 28.34
C ALA A 22 -9.63 -21.56 26.97
N ILE A 23 -10.97 -21.55 26.79
CA ILE A 23 -11.59 -21.06 25.58
C ILE A 23 -11.44 -19.54 25.44
N THR A 24 -11.60 -18.79 26.53
CA THR A 24 -11.45 -17.32 26.49
C THR A 24 -10.02 -16.92 26.18
N LEU A 25 -9.01 -17.60 26.72
CA LEU A 25 -7.61 -17.40 26.39
C LEU A 25 -7.31 -17.75 24.91
N LEU A 26 -7.85 -18.87 24.43
CA LEU A 26 -7.71 -19.27 23.02
C LEU A 26 -8.35 -18.25 22.09
N MET A 27 -9.56 -17.76 22.41
CA MET A 27 -10.25 -16.74 21.64
C MET A 27 -9.46 -15.42 21.65
N ALA A 28 -8.95 -15.00 22.81
CA ALA A 28 -8.10 -13.80 22.92
C ALA A 28 -6.84 -13.93 22.07
N PHE A 29 -6.20 -15.11 22.05
CA PHE A 29 -5.06 -15.40 21.21
C PHE A 29 -5.38 -15.28 19.70
N PHE A 30 -6.50 -15.85 19.23
CA PHE A 30 -6.90 -15.71 17.83
C PHE A 30 -7.27 -14.27 17.46
N VAL A 31 -7.95 -13.52 18.33
CA VAL A 31 -8.23 -12.11 18.12
C VAL A 31 -6.92 -11.31 18.01
N MET A 32 -5.94 -11.61 18.86
CA MET A 32 -4.62 -11.00 18.79
C MET A 32 -3.92 -11.33 17.47
N LEU A 33 -3.92 -12.59 17.03
CA LEU A 33 -3.33 -12.97 15.73
C LEU A 33 -4.00 -12.24 14.57
N VAL A 34 -5.33 -12.15 14.54
CA VAL A 34 -6.06 -11.43 13.48
C VAL A 34 -5.73 -9.93 13.51
N SER A 35 -5.56 -9.33 14.70
CA SER A 35 -5.20 -7.91 14.84
C SER A 35 -3.81 -7.58 14.28
N PHE A 36 -2.87 -8.53 14.32
CA PHE A 36 -1.54 -8.36 13.73
C PHE A 36 -1.43 -8.83 12.27
N SER A 37 -2.45 -9.54 11.76
CA SER A 37 -2.47 -10.02 10.39
C SER A 37 -2.77 -8.87 9.44
N LYS A 38 -1.74 -8.29 8.85
CA LYS A 38 -1.90 -7.46 7.67
C LYS A 38 -2.14 -8.39 6.48
N ILE A 39 -3.31 -8.27 5.86
CA ILE A 39 -3.58 -8.99 4.61
C ILE A 39 -2.77 -8.31 3.51
N ASP A 40 -1.73 -8.99 3.07
CA ASP A 40 -0.96 -8.61 1.90
C ASP A 40 -1.76 -9.01 0.64
N ILE A 41 -2.44 -8.02 0.05
CA ILE A 41 -3.30 -8.23 -1.12
C ILE A 41 -2.51 -8.79 -2.31
N PRO A 42 -1.32 -8.26 -2.67
CA PRO A 42 -0.48 -8.82 -3.72
C PRO A 42 -0.09 -10.28 -3.51
N LEU A 43 0.30 -10.65 -2.29
CA LEU A 43 0.65 -12.04 -1.95
C LEU A 43 -0.57 -12.96 -2.05
N TYR A 44 -1.74 -12.51 -1.56
CA TYR A 44 -2.99 -13.27 -1.68
C TYR A 44 -3.36 -13.50 -3.15
N GLU A 45 -3.23 -12.50 -4.02
CA GLU A 45 -3.50 -12.62 -5.45
C GLU A 45 -2.53 -13.58 -6.14
N LYS A 46 -1.23 -13.52 -5.83
CA LYS A 46 -0.21 -14.46 -6.35
C LYS A 46 -0.55 -15.92 -5.96
N VAL A 47 -0.94 -16.16 -4.71
CA VAL A 47 -1.33 -17.49 -4.23
C VAL A 47 -2.64 -17.95 -4.89
N ALA A 48 -3.64 -17.09 -4.98
CA ALA A 48 -4.92 -17.39 -5.61
C ALA A 48 -4.76 -17.70 -7.12
N ALA A 49 -3.91 -16.95 -7.82
CA ALA A 49 -3.57 -17.19 -9.22
C ALA A 49 -2.81 -18.52 -9.40
N GLY A 50 -1.85 -18.82 -8.53
CA GLY A 50 -1.11 -20.09 -8.54
C GLY A 50 -2.02 -21.31 -8.32
N ILE A 51 -2.94 -21.23 -7.36
CA ILE A 51 -3.92 -22.30 -7.09
C ILE A 51 -4.87 -22.49 -8.28
N LYS A 52 -5.36 -21.40 -8.90
CA LYS A 52 -6.22 -21.48 -10.07
C LYS A 52 -5.51 -22.06 -11.30
N ASN A 53 -4.25 -21.73 -11.53
CA ASN A 53 -3.44 -22.28 -12.63
C ASN A 53 -3.18 -23.78 -12.45
N GLU A 54 -2.98 -24.25 -11.23
CA GLU A 54 -2.77 -25.69 -10.93
C GLU A 54 -4.07 -26.49 -10.99
N LEU A 55 -5.19 -25.94 -10.51
CA LEU A 55 -6.49 -26.63 -10.43
C LEU A 55 -7.37 -26.43 -11.65
N GLY A 56 -7.15 -25.39 -12.44
CA GLY A 56 -7.99 -24.97 -13.56
C GLY A 56 -7.35 -25.19 -14.93
N LYS A 57 -7.21 -26.43 -15.38
CA LYS A 57 -6.98 -26.67 -16.81
C LYS A 57 -8.22 -26.21 -17.61
N GLY A 58 -8.32 -24.90 -17.91
CA GLY A 58 -9.33 -24.45 -18.85
C GLY A 58 -9.96 -23.06 -18.68
N THR A 59 -9.51 -22.20 -17.80
CA THR A 59 -9.99 -20.81 -17.76
C THR A 59 -8.90 -19.86 -18.18
N LYS A 60 -9.20 -19.11 -19.25
CA LYS A 60 -8.38 -18.02 -19.79
C LYS A 60 -7.91 -17.09 -18.67
N ASP A 61 -6.61 -16.83 -18.69
CA ASP A 61 -5.87 -15.72 -18.07
C ASP A 61 -6.61 -14.94 -16.97
N PHE A 62 -6.49 -15.43 -15.73
CA PHE A 62 -6.81 -14.59 -14.58
C PHE A 62 -5.60 -13.68 -14.35
N GLU A 63 -5.56 -12.57 -15.09
CA GLU A 63 -4.66 -11.49 -14.77
C GLU A 63 -5.01 -10.94 -13.38
N SER A 64 -4.01 -10.87 -12.50
CA SER A 64 -4.18 -10.24 -11.19
C SER A 64 -4.55 -8.76 -11.38
N LEU A 65 -5.24 -8.16 -10.40
CA LEU A 65 -5.54 -6.72 -10.44
C LEU A 65 -4.25 -5.90 -10.48
N THR A 66 -3.19 -6.38 -9.83
CA THR A 66 -1.86 -5.78 -9.85
C THR A 66 -1.28 -5.79 -11.26
N THR A 67 -1.28 -6.94 -11.95
CA THR A 67 -0.80 -7.04 -13.33
C THR A 67 -1.59 -6.13 -14.28
N ARG A 68 -2.91 -6.06 -14.13
CA ARG A 68 -3.75 -5.15 -14.93
C ARG A 68 -3.43 -3.69 -14.66
N LEU A 69 -3.25 -3.30 -13.40
CA LEU A 69 -2.88 -1.93 -13.05
C LEU A 69 -1.53 -1.56 -13.65
N LYS A 70 -0.56 -2.49 -13.60
CA LYS A 70 0.75 -2.31 -14.24
C LYS A 70 0.61 -2.02 -15.74
N VAL A 71 -0.12 -2.89 -16.46
CA VAL A 71 -0.34 -2.71 -17.91
C VAL A 71 -1.08 -1.40 -18.20
N ASP A 72 -2.09 -1.04 -17.39
CA ASP A 72 -2.79 0.23 -17.60
C ASP A 72 -1.86 1.44 -17.37
N MET A 73 -0.96 1.38 -16.37
CA MET A 73 0.04 2.44 -16.13
C MET A 73 1.09 2.48 -17.22
N GLU A 74 1.62 1.34 -17.68
CA GLU A 74 2.55 1.27 -18.82
C GLU A 74 1.93 1.84 -20.10
N ASN A 75 0.64 1.59 -20.36
CA ASN A 75 -0.07 2.16 -21.51
C ASN A 75 -0.19 3.70 -21.42
N ILE A 76 -0.38 4.26 -20.22
CA ILE A 76 -0.37 5.72 -20.02
C ILE A 76 1.01 6.27 -20.38
N VAL A 77 2.07 5.70 -19.80
CA VAL A 77 3.46 6.13 -20.04
C VAL A 77 3.77 6.11 -21.54
N PHE A 78 3.44 5.02 -22.22
CA PHE A 78 3.65 4.88 -23.66
C PHE A 78 2.83 5.89 -24.47
N SER A 79 1.53 6.06 -24.15
CA SER A 79 0.65 6.98 -24.89
C SER A 79 1.04 8.46 -24.73
N MET A 80 1.66 8.79 -23.60
CA MET A 80 2.13 10.14 -23.28
C MET A 80 3.58 10.38 -23.72
N GLN A 81 4.26 9.36 -24.29
CA GLN A 81 5.69 9.41 -24.62
C GLN A 81 6.56 9.82 -23.43
N ALA A 82 6.21 9.30 -22.25
CA ALA A 82 6.85 9.64 -20.97
C ALA A 82 7.82 8.55 -20.49
N ASP A 83 8.18 7.60 -21.33
CA ASP A 83 9.03 6.43 -21.05
C ASP A 83 10.47 6.81 -20.63
N GLU A 84 10.96 7.99 -21.01
CA GLU A 84 12.26 8.51 -20.56
C GLU A 84 12.19 9.07 -19.11
N ALA A 85 10.99 9.47 -18.65
CA ALA A 85 10.79 10.14 -17.37
C ALA A 85 10.01 9.30 -16.33
N VAL A 86 9.42 8.19 -16.75
CA VAL A 86 8.56 7.33 -15.92
C VAL A 86 8.88 5.87 -16.17
N GLU A 87 9.24 5.17 -15.10
CA GLU A 87 9.44 3.71 -15.12
C GLU A 87 8.33 3.03 -14.30
N VAL A 88 7.71 1.97 -14.81
CA VAL A 88 6.70 1.18 -14.11
C VAL A 88 7.26 -0.20 -13.80
N ALA A 89 7.37 -0.51 -12.53
CA ALA A 89 7.85 -1.79 -12.02
C ALA A 89 6.80 -2.46 -11.12
N GLU A 90 7.05 -3.70 -10.76
CA GLU A 90 6.26 -4.44 -9.77
C GLU A 90 7.20 -5.00 -8.71
N ASP A 91 6.83 -4.85 -7.45
CA ASP A 91 7.53 -5.40 -6.31
C ASP A 91 6.60 -6.26 -5.45
N ASP A 92 7.08 -6.65 -4.25
CA ASP A 92 6.30 -7.46 -3.31
C ASP A 92 5.14 -6.67 -2.65
N MET A 93 5.15 -5.34 -2.72
CA MET A 93 4.13 -4.46 -2.14
C MET A 93 3.07 -4.04 -3.15
N GLY A 94 3.34 -4.17 -4.46
CA GLY A 94 2.42 -3.79 -5.52
C GLY A 94 3.08 -3.25 -6.78
N ILE A 95 2.59 -2.13 -7.28
CA ILE A 95 3.15 -1.43 -8.44
C ILE A 95 3.96 -0.24 -7.97
N VAL A 96 5.18 -0.15 -8.41
CA VAL A 96 6.07 1.00 -8.21
C VAL A 96 6.13 1.81 -9.49
N ILE A 97 5.86 3.10 -9.40
CA ILE A 97 5.97 4.05 -10.50
C ILE A 97 7.05 5.06 -10.12
N GLU A 98 8.18 4.95 -10.77
CA GLU A 98 9.28 5.88 -10.56
C GLU A 98 9.19 7.06 -11.51
N LEU A 99 9.28 8.26 -10.97
CA LEU A 99 9.21 9.52 -11.71
C LEU A 99 10.55 10.24 -11.62
N ASP A 100 11.14 10.60 -12.76
CA ASP A 100 12.34 11.47 -12.76
C ASP A 100 11.98 12.84 -12.22
N SER A 101 12.52 13.18 -11.05
CA SER A 101 12.28 14.46 -10.40
C SER A 101 12.61 15.65 -11.30
N SER A 102 13.61 15.56 -12.18
CA SER A 102 14.01 16.66 -13.07
C SER A 102 12.99 16.93 -14.18
N ALA A 103 12.27 15.88 -14.61
CA ALA A 103 11.19 16.01 -15.59
C ALA A 103 9.90 16.56 -14.95
N PHE A 104 9.63 16.22 -13.70
CA PHE A 104 8.37 16.57 -13.03
C PHE A 104 8.42 17.85 -12.21
N PHE A 105 9.59 18.24 -11.68
CA PHE A 105 9.72 19.40 -10.78
C PHE A 105 10.76 20.42 -11.31
N PHE A 106 10.57 21.67 -10.94
CA PHE A 106 11.63 22.65 -11.09
C PHE A 106 12.77 22.38 -10.09
N PRO A 107 14.04 22.58 -10.49
CA PRO A 107 15.20 22.31 -9.63
C PRO A 107 15.12 23.00 -8.28
N GLY A 108 15.40 22.26 -7.19
CA GLY A 108 15.39 22.79 -5.83
C GLY A 108 14.02 23.23 -5.31
N THR A 109 12.92 22.84 -5.98
CA THR A 109 11.56 23.22 -5.59
C THR A 109 10.65 22.01 -5.49
N ALA A 110 9.47 22.18 -4.89
CA ALA A 110 8.34 21.25 -4.92
C ALA A 110 7.23 21.69 -5.90
N GLN A 111 7.56 22.60 -6.84
CA GLN A 111 6.62 23.05 -7.85
C GLN A 111 6.66 22.12 -9.06
N LEU A 112 5.49 21.58 -9.46
CA LEU A 112 5.36 20.77 -10.67
C LEU A 112 5.56 21.62 -11.93
N ARG A 113 6.15 21.02 -12.94
CA ARG A 113 6.23 21.56 -14.30
C ARG A 113 4.90 21.36 -15.02
N ASP A 114 4.63 22.17 -16.02
CA ASP A 114 3.38 22.08 -16.79
C ASP A 114 3.24 20.73 -17.51
N GLU A 115 4.34 20.15 -17.95
CA GLU A 115 4.41 18.85 -18.63
C GLU A 115 4.07 17.66 -17.69
N ALA A 116 4.23 17.83 -16.37
CA ALA A 116 3.92 16.81 -15.37
C ALA A 116 2.41 16.59 -15.20
N TYR A 117 1.61 17.64 -15.32
CA TYR A 117 0.17 17.58 -15.04
C TYR A 117 -0.60 16.55 -15.87
N PRO A 118 -0.43 16.46 -17.21
CA PRO A 118 -1.17 15.49 -18.01
C PRO A 118 -0.85 14.04 -17.61
N VAL A 119 0.41 13.75 -17.32
CA VAL A 119 0.85 12.40 -16.91
C VAL A 119 0.22 12.03 -15.56
N LEU A 120 0.37 12.89 -14.55
CA LEU A 120 -0.19 12.69 -13.21
C LEU A 120 -1.73 12.61 -13.25
N GLN A 121 -2.40 13.38 -14.11
CA GLN A 121 -3.85 13.32 -14.26
C GLN A 121 -4.33 11.97 -14.80
N ASN A 122 -3.67 11.43 -15.81
CA ASN A 122 -4.02 10.12 -16.36
C ASN A 122 -3.77 9.01 -15.33
N MET A 123 -2.66 9.08 -14.59
CA MET A 123 -2.39 8.15 -13.49
C MET A 123 -3.46 8.22 -12.39
N ALA A 124 -3.84 9.43 -11.95
CA ALA A 124 -4.89 9.63 -10.96
C ALA A 124 -6.23 9.07 -11.43
N THR A 125 -6.61 9.37 -12.69
CA THR A 125 -7.86 8.88 -13.28
C THR A 125 -7.90 7.36 -13.33
N THR A 126 -6.80 6.72 -13.69
CA THR A 126 -6.69 5.26 -13.73
C THR A 126 -6.76 4.67 -12.32
N ALA A 127 -6.04 5.25 -11.35
CA ALA A 127 -6.06 4.81 -9.96
C ALA A 127 -7.47 4.92 -9.32
N MET A 128 -8.30 5.85 -9.78
CA MET A 128 -9.69 6.02 -9.32
C MET A 128 -10.69 5.05 -9.95
N ALA A 129 -10.28 4.25 -10.95
CA ALA A 129 -11.20 3.29 -11.56
C ALA A 129 -11.73 2.31 -10.51
N PRO A 130 -13.04 1.98 -10.51
CA PRO A 130 -13.68 1.13 -9.48
C PRO A 130 -12.99 -0.23 -9.27
N LYS A 131 -12.36 -0.77 -10.33
CA LYS A 131 -11.59 -2.02 -10.26
C LYS A 131 -10.34 -1.92 -9.38
N TYR A 132 -9.81 -0.71 -9.17
CA TYR A 132 -8.61 -0.43 -8.37
C TYR A 132 -8.94 0.16 -6.99
N GLU A 133 -10.21 0.13 -6.60
CA GLU A 133 -10.67 0.58 -5.28
C GLU A 133 -9.88 -0.04 -4.11
N PRO A 134 -9.47 -1.32 -4.11
CA PRO A 134 -8.72 -1.90 -3.00
C PRO A 134 -7.29 -1.36 -2.82
N PHE A 135 -6.72 -0.67 -3.80
CA PHE A 135 -5.35 -0.16 -3.70
C PHE A 135 -5.27 1.16 -2.95
N PHE A 136 -4.12 1.36 -2.30
CA PHE A 136 -3.70 2.61 -1.68
C PHE A 136 -2.54 3.19 -2.48
N VAL A 137 -2.37 4.51 -2.40
CA VAL A 137 -1.31 5.23 -3.10
C VAL A 137 -0.36 5.82 -2.07
N GLU A 138 0.87 5.35 -2.05
CA GLU A 138 1.95 5.94 -1.29
C GLU A 138 2.84 6.74 -2.23
N ILE A 139 3.05 8.01 -1.95
CA ILE A 139 3.90 8.90 -2.71
C ILE A 139 5.18 9.14 -1.92
N GLU A 140 6.27 8.63 -2.44
CA GLU A 140 7.59 8.74 -1.84
C GLU A 140 8.41 9.80 -2.54
N GLY A 141 9.00 10.71 -1.78
CA GLY A 141 9.94 11.71 -2.26
C GLY A 141 11.36 11.32 -1.93
N HIS A 142 12.22 11.32 -2.92
CA HIS A 142 13.66 11.08 -2.79
C HIS A 142 14.42 12.26 -3.36
N THR A 143 15.66 12.46 -2.91
CA THR A 143 16.61 13.42 -3.47
C THR A 143 17.94 12.73 -3.73
N ASP A 144 18.79 13.37 -4.51
CA ASP A 144 20.21 13.07 -4.56
C ASP A 144 20.89 13.45 -3.22
N ASP A 145 22.18 13.19 -3.13
CA ASP A 145 23.03 13.51 -1.97
C ASP A 145 23.58 14.95 -1.99
N ASP A 146 23.24 15.75 -3.01
CA ASP A 146 23.58 17.17 -3.05
C ASP A 146 22.76 17.94 -2.00
N PRO A 147 23.41 18.57 -0.99
CA PRO A 147 22.71 19.27 0.07
C PRO A 147 21.96 20.49 -0.45
N ILE A 148 20.67 20.61 -0.14
CA ILE A 148 19.91 21.83 -0.34
C ILE A 148 19.83 22.63 0.95
N SER A 149 19.88 23.96 0.86
CA SER A 149 19.62 24.86 1.99
C SER A 149 19.01 26.15 1.45
N THR A 150 17.69 26.22 1.47
CA THR A 150 16.91 27.40 1.08
C THR A 150 15.98 27.82 2.22
N VAL A 151 15.41 29.02 2.14
CA VAL A 151 14.41 29.48 3.13
C VAL A 151 13.18 28.56 3.15
N GLN A 152 12.79 28.00 2.00
CA GLN A 152 11.64 27.14 1.88
C GLN A 152 11.96 25.68 2.23
N PHE A 153 13.15 25.22 1.88
CA PHE A 153 13.60 23.85 2.11
C PHE A 153 14.97 23.87 2.78
N PRO A 154 15.02 23.84 4.13
CA PRO A 154 16.27 23.87 4.88
C PRO A 154 17.17 22.66 4.64
N SER A 155 16.59 21.51 4.27
CA SER A 155 17.31 20.28 3.94
C SER A 155 16.58 19.45 2.88
N ASN A 156 17.21 18.35 2.44
CA ASN A 156 16.63 17.37 1.52
C ASN A 156 15.37 16.68 2.10
N TRP A 157 15.23 16.67 3.42
CA TRP A 157 14.04 16.12 4.09
C TRP A 157 12.78 16.95 3.77
N GLU A 158 12.87 18.26 3.91
CA GLU A 158 11.75 19.16 3.62
C GLU A 158 11.43 19.19 2.12
N LEU A 159 12.48 19.13 1.26
CA LEU A 159 12.28 19.11 -0.19
C LEU A 159 11.57 17.84 -0.65
N SER A 160 12.04 16.67 -0.21
CA SER A 160 11.46 15.37 -0.58
C SER A 160 10.01 15.23 -0.07
N ALA A 161 9.77 15.57 1.20
CA ALA A 161 8.42 15.57 1.76
C ALA A 161 7.50 16.60 1.09
N GLY A 162 8.03 17.78 0.72
CA GLY A 162 7.30 18.82 0.00
C GLY A 162 6.88 18.38 -1.39
N ARG A 163 7.75 17.69 -2.15
CA ARG A 163 7.44 17.12 -3.47
C ARG A 163 6.35 16.06 -3.37
N ALA A 164 6.50 15.09 -2.45
CA ALA A 164 5.48 14.07 -2.21
C ALA A 164 4.13 14.69 -1.84
N SER A 165 4.12 15.68 -0.96
CA SER A 165 2.91 16.39 -0.55
C SER A 165 2.25 17.16 -1.70
N THR A 166 3.03 17.70 -2.64
CA THR A 166 2.50 18.39 -3.81
C THR A 166 1.75 17.42 -4.73
N VAL A 167 2.29 16.22 -4.96
CA VAL A 167 1.59 15.19 -5.75
C VAL A 167 0.34 14.71 -5.05
N VAL A 168 0.37 14.44 -3.74
CA VAL A 168 -0.82 14.07 -2.94
C VAL A 168 -1.91 15.14 -3.05
N ARG A 169 -1.55 16.42 -2.92
CA ARG A 169 -2.50 17.52 -3.07
C ARG A 169 -3.13 17.51 -4.46
N TYR A 170 -2.33 17.38 -5.50
CA TYR A 170 -2.82 17.31 -6.87
C TYR A 170 -3.76 16.12 -7.08
N PHE A 171 -3.40 14.93 -6.60
CA PHE A 171 -4.24 13.75 -6.70
C PHE A 171 -5.56 13.90 -5.91
N SER A 172 -5.52 14.58 -4.77
CA SER A 172 -6.74 14.92 -4.01
C SER A 172 -7.65 15.87 -4.80
N GLU A 173 -7.08 16.85 -5.50
CA GLU A 173 -7.81 17.77 -6.40
C GLU A 173 -8.42 17.03 -7.59
N GLN A 174 -7.77 15.95 -8.07
CA GLN A 174 -8.32 15.07 -9.11
C GLN A 174 -9.42 14.12 -8.59
N GLY A 175 -9.62 14.01 -7.26
CA GLY A 175 -10.71 13.25 -6.65
C GLY A 175 -10.29 11.95 -5.95
N ILE A 176 -9.00 11.63 -5.85
CA ILE A 176 -8.56 10.51 -5.01
C ILE A 176 -8.83 10.85 -3.55
N ALA A 177 -9.52 9.94 -2.84
CA ALA A 177 -9.90 10.16 -1.45
C ALA A 177 -8.64 10.28 -0.56
N PRO A 178 -8.53 11.32 0.30
CA PRO A 178 -7.34 11.57 1.11
C PRO A 178 -6.90 10.39 1.99
N TYR A 179 -7.85 9.60 2.50
CA TYR A 179 -7.55 8.43 3.34
C TYR A 179 -6.86 7.29 2.57
N LYS A 180 -6.86 7.32 1.24
CA LYS A 180 -6.19 6.36 0.36
C LYS A 180 -4.75 6.75 0.03
N MET A 181 -4.34 7.94 0.41
CA MET A 181 -3.03 8.48 0.03
C MET A 181 -2.14 8.70 1.24
N LYS A 182 -0.84 8.52 1.02
CA LYS A 182 0.21 8.79 2.00
C LYS A 182 1.37 9.50 1.30
N ALA A 183 1.91 10.55 1.92
CA ALA A 183 3.12 11.23 1.48
C ALA A 183 4.26 10.91 2.43
N VAL A 184 5.41 10.50 1.91
CA VAL A 184 6.62 10.21 2.68
C VAL A 184 7.82 10.90 2.04
N GLY A 185 8.68 11.50 2.83
CA GLY A 185 9.98 12.03 2.36
C GLY A 185 11.11 11.18 2.93
N TYR A 186 12.01 10.74 2.07
CA TYR A 186 13.17 9.93 2.45
C TYR A 186 14.51 10.67 2.27
N ALA A 187 14.48 11.89 1.73
CA ALA A 187 15.70 12.62 1.38
C ALA A 187 16.65 11.75 0.53
N GLU A 188 17.93 11.74 0.84
CA GLU A 188 18.99 10.93 0.21
C GLU A 188 19.19 9.56 0.88
N THR A 189 18.37 9.18 1.85
CA THR A 189 18.62 8.00 2.71
C THR A 189 18.32 6.66 2.06
N GLN A 190 17.55 6.65 0.97
CA GLN A 190 17.21 5.43 0.22
C GLN A 190 17.55 5.61 -1.27
N PRO A 191 18.83 5.61 -1.64
CA PRO A 191 19.24 5.79 -3.02
C PRO A 191 18.96 4.53 -3.84
N LYS A 192 18.46 4.69 -5.08
CA LYS A 192 18.30 3.60 -6.06
C LYS A 192 19.66 2.97 -6.43
N TYR A 193 20.70 3.80 -6.49
CA TYR A 193 22.08 3.40 -6.74
C TYR A 193 22.95 3.84 -5.57
N PRO A 194 24.02 3.07 -5.21
CA PRO A 194 24.91 3.47 -4.14
C PRO A 194 25.47 4.88 -4.40
N ASN A 195 25.36 5.76 -3.41
CA ASN A 195 25.97 7.09 -3.45
C ASN A 195 27.49 6.93 -3.62
N ARG A 196 28.09 7.74 -4.47
CA ARG A 196 29.54 7.70 -4.73
C ARG A 196 30.34 8.45 -3.66
#